data_ba0756437ccc4675590830034447316c
#
_entry.id   ba0756437ccc4675590830034447316c
#
_cell.length_a   1.000
_cell.length_b   1.000
_cell.length_c   1.000
_cell.angle_alpha   90.00
_cell.angle_beta   90.00
_cell.angle_gamma   90.00
#
_symmetry.space_group_name_H-M   'P 1'
#
loop_
_entity.id
_entity.type
_entity.pdbx_description
1 polymer ?
#
loop_
_entity_poly.entity_id
_entity_poly.type
_entity_poly.pdbx_seq_one_letter_code
_entity_poly.pdbx_strand_id
1 'polypeptide(L)'
;VCPHAVVRPVIMTNEEKAQILKSLDVDKMAIVDFTKDVMNMSANDFCVNILLNELHAKCICVGIDYRFGHKKEGGIEFLKSFCARNSIELQVIETKIFGEANRKVSSQWLRDLLQEGDMDTYLKLTNERPYQVSGVVSHGKRLGRKLGFPTINLIPQEIKTIPRFGVYATRVSIEGDANYYYGVTNVGQRPTVDTIKSHPEETVETFVFDYEGDCYDKNVRVDFIKFLRPESKFDGLIQLKEAVEKDKEKAALVHGIKM
;
A
#
# COMPACT_ATOMS: atom_id res chain seq x y z
N VAL A 1 -7.21 -17.58 15.11
CA VAL A 1 -5.99 -16.85 14.75
C VAL A 1 -4.85 -17.50 15.48
N CYS A 2 -3.76 -17.87 14.79
CA CYS A 2 -2.60 -18.52 15.40
C CYS A 2 -1.94 -17.55 16.40
N PRO A 3 -1.81 -17.89 17.69
CA PRO A 3 -1.27 -16.98 18.70
C PRO A 3 0.19 -16.55 18.47
N HIS A 4 0.86 -17.13 17.49
CA HIS A 4 2.28 -16.86 17.13
C HIS A 4 2.48 -16.46 15.66
N ALA A 5 1.40 -16.16 14.92
CA ALA A 5 1.55 -15.67 13.57
C ALA A 5 2.08 -14.23 13.63
N VAL A 6 3.31 -14.02 13.19
CA VAL A 6 3.84 -12.68 12.93
C VAL A 6 2.94 -12.03 11.89
N VAL A 7 2.14 -11.06 12.30
CA VAL A 7 1.31 -10.27 11.39
C VAL A 7 2.26 -9.47 10.50
N ARG A 8 2.38 -9.88 9.25
CA ARG A 8 3.20 -9.13 8.29
C ARG A 8 2.44 -7.88 7.86
N PRO A 9 3.09 -6.72 7.84
CA PRO A 9 2.47 -5.50 7.34
C PRO A 9 1.93 -5.68 5.91
N VAL A 10 0.79 -5.08 5.63
CA VAL A 10 0.16 -5.15 4.31
C VAL A 10 0.67 -4.05 3.40
N ILE A 11 0.83 -4.35 2.11
CA ILE A 11 1.19 -3.36 1.09
C ILE A 11 -0.01 -2.45 0.78
N MET A 12 -1.22 -3.02 0.80
CA MET A 12 -2.46 -2.31 0.55
C MET A 12 -3.48 -2.64 1.64
N THR A 13 -4.18 -1.64 2.13
CA THR A 13 -5.35 -1.84 3.01
C THR A 13 -6.54 -2.41 2.21
N ASN A 14 -7.60 -2.83 2.89
CA ASN A 14 -8.80 -3.31 2.21
C ASN A 14 -9.47 -2.20 1.40
N GLU A 15 -9.46 -0.97 1.92
CA GLU A 15 -10.01 0.21 1.26
C GLU A 15 -9.23 0.54 -0.04
N GLU A 16 -7.91 0.56 0.04
CA GLU A 16 -7.04 0.77 -1.12
C GLU A 16 -7.22 -0.33 -2.17
N LYS A 17 -7.33 -1.58 -1.71
CA LYS A 17 -7.59 -2.73 -2.59
C LYS A 17 -8.95 -2.61 -3.27
N ALA A 18 -10.00 -2.21 -2.55
CA ALA A 18 -11.33 -2.00 -3.11
C ALA A 18 -11.34 -0.92 -4.19
N GLN A 19 -10.62 0.19 -3.99
CA GLN A 19 -10.48 1.24 -5.00
C GLN A 19 -9.81 0.74 -6.28
N ILE A 20 -8.76 -0.08 -6.15
CA ILE A 20 -8.07 -0.68 -7.28
C ILE A 20 -8.99 -1.66 -8.01
N LEU A 21 -9.68 -2.54 -7.30
CA LEU A 21 -10.60 -3.51 -7.88
C LEU A 21 -11.74 -2.81 -8.64
N LYS A 22 -12.28 -1.72 -8.08
CA LYS A 22 -13.27 -0.88 -8.75
C LYS A 22 -12.74 -0.30 -10.07
N SER A 23 -11.49 0.16 -10.11
CA SER A 23 -10.86 0.67 -11.34
C SER A 23 -10.57 -0.41 -12.40
N LEU A 24 -10.70 -1.68 -12.03
CA LEU A 24 -10.57 -2.85 -12.88
C LEU A 24 -11.93 -3.49 -13.20
N ASP A 25 -13.03 -2.75 -12.99
CA ASP A 25 -14.41 -3.19 -13.23
C ASP A 25 -14.79 -4.47 -12.47
N VAL A 26 -14.23 -4.65 -11.26
CA VAL A 26 -14.66 -5.71 -10.34
C VAL A 26 -15.88 -5.24 -9.57
N ASP A 27 -17.00 -5.94 -9.72
CA ASP A 27 -18.30 -5.58 -9.15
C ASP A 27 -18.36 -5.71 -7.62
N LYS A 28 -17.75 -6.74 -7.07
CA LYS A 28 -17.85 -7.08 -5.65
C LYS A 28 -16.51 -7.56 -5.08
N MET A 29 -16.21 -7.11 -3.88
CA MET A 29 -15.11 -7.61 -3.06
C MET A 29 -15.68 -8.20 -1.78
N ALA A 30 -15.48 -9.49 -1.54
CA ALA A 30 -15.85 -10.15 -0.29
C ALA A 30 -14.63 -10.15 0.65
N ILE A 31 -14.83 -9.64 1.86
CA ILE A 31 -13.85 -9.69 2.95
C ILE A 31 -14.34 -10.72 3.95
N VAL A 32 -13.58 -11.78 4.13
CA VAL A 32 -13.92 -12.89 5.04
C VAL A 32 -13.00 -12.85 6.24
N ASP A 33 -13.59 -12.79 7.43
CA ASP A 33 -12.84 -12.90 8.67
C ASP A 33 -12.27 -14.32 8.81
N PHE A 34 -10.95 -14.42 8.95
CA PHE A 34 -10.26 -15.70 9.07
C PHE A 34 -10.40 -16.27 10.47
N THR A 35 -11.63 -16.69 10.82
CA THR A 35 -11.99 -17.30 12.11
C THR A 35 -11.42 -18.71 12.24
N LYS A 36 -11.53 -19.31 13.44
CA LYS A 36 -11.16 -20.72 13.64
C LYS A 36 -11.97 -21.67 12.76
N ASP A 37 -13.23 -21.36 12.50
CA ASP A 37 -14.11 -22.17 11.66
C ASP A 37 -13.65 -22.14 10.21
N VAL A 38 -13.35 -20.94 9.67
CA VAL A 38 -12.79 -20.79 8.32
C VAL A 38 -11.41 -21.46 8.22
N MET A 39 -10.56 -21.32 9.24
CA MET A 39 -9.24 -21.97 9.27
C MET A 39 -9.31 -23.50 9.24
N ASN A 40 -10.34 -24.08 9.88
CA ASN A 40 -10.54 -25.52 9.97
C ASN A 40 -11.43 -26.09 8.85
N MET A 41 -11.98 -25.24 7.99
CA MET A 41 -12.83 -25.64 6.87
C MET A 41 -12.02 -26.48 5.88
N SER A 42 -12.56 -27.65 5.49
CA SER A 42 -11.91 -28.51 4.51
C SER A 42 -11.89 -27.83 3.12
N ALA A 43 -11.00 -28.26 2.25
CA ALA A 43 -10.97 -27.76 0.87
C ALA A 43 -12.29 -28.06 0.14
N ASN A 44 -12.89 -29.20 0.41
CA ASN A 44 -14.20 -29.58 -0.17
C ASN A 44 -15.31 -28.65 0.34
N ASP A 45 -15.40 -28.44 1.66
CA ASP A 45 -16.45 -27.60 2.25
C ASP A 45 -16.32 -26.14 1.78
N PHE A 46 -15.10 -25.63 1.67
CA PHE A 46 -14.87 -24.31 1.08
C PHE A 46 -15.40 -24.23 -0.37
N CYS A 47 -15.09 -25.22 -1.18
CA CYS A 47 -15.55 -25.22 -2.57
C CYS A 47 -17.07 -25.39 -2.68
N VAL A 48 -17.68 -26.28 -1.88
CA VAL A 48 -19.13 -26.53 -1.95
C VAL A 48 -19.91 -25.38 -1.32
N ASN A 49 -19.59 -25.01 -0.09
CA ASN A 49 -20.40 -24.04 0.64
C ASN A 49 -20.18 -22.62 0.12
N ILE A 50 -18.93 -22.21 -0.10
CA ILE A 50 -18.62 -20.83 -0.48
C ILE A 50 -18.66 -20.65 -1.99
N LEU A 51 -17.86 -21.41 -2.76
CA LEU A 51 -17.73 -21.15 -4.19
C LEU A 51 -18.99 -21.56 -4.98
N LEU A 52 -19.55 -22.72 -4.66
CA LEU A 52 -20.70 -23.26 -5.40
C LEU A 52 -22.03 -22.68 -4.89
N ASN A 53 -22.30 -22.81 -3.56
CA ASN A 53 -23.62 -22.52 -3.01
C ASN A 53 -23.85 -21.03 -2.73
N GLU A 54 -22.85 -20.31 -2.19
CA GLU A 54 -23.02 -18.88 -1.89
C GLU A 54 -22.66 -18.00 -3.08
N LEU A 55 -21.52 -18.25 -3.72
CA LEU A 55 -21.05 -17.39 -4.82
C LEU A 55 -21.57 -17.81 -6.19
N HIS A 56 -22.14 -19.00 -6.32
CA HIS A 56 -22.61 -19.57 -7.60
C HIS A 56 -21.56 -19.43 -8.71
N ALA A 57 -20.29 -19.72 -8.37
CA ALA A 57 -19.15 -19.50 -9.24
C ALA A 57 -19.30 -20.23 -10.57
N LYS A 58 -19.12 -19.51 -11.68
CA LYS A 58 -19.09 -20.05 -13.04
C LYS A 58 -17.68 -20.16 -13.60
N CYS A 59 -16.79 -19.31 -13.11
CA CYS A 59 -15.37 -19.33 -13.40
C CYS A 59 -14.58 -19.04 -12.11
N ILE A 60 -13.49 -19.76 -11.89
CA ILE A 60 -12.57 -19.56 -10.78
C ILE A 60 -11.21 -19.21 -11.37
N CYS A 61 -10.64 -18.05 -10.97
CA CYS A 61 -9.33 -17.61 -11.40
C CYS A 61 -8.38 -17.58 -10.21
N VAL A 62 -7.27 -18.31 -10.27
CA VAL A 62 -6.28 -18.41 -9.17
C VAL A 62 -4.86 -18.44 -9.67
N GLY A 63 -3.90 -18.03 -8.86
CA GLY A 63 -2.48 -18.22 -9.14
C GLY A 63 -2.05 -19.68 -9.02
N ILE A 64 -1.04 -20.10 -9.78
CA ILE A 64 -0.54 -21.49 -9.82
C ILE A 64 -0.11 -22.02 -8.45
N ASP A 65 0.27 -21.16 -7.52
CA ASP A 65 0.68 -21.50 -6.16
C ASP A 65 -0.44 -21.39 -5.12
N TYR A 66 -1.68 -21.20 -5.56
CA TYR A 66 -2.84 -21.09 -4.67
C TYR A 66 -3.02 -22.33 -3.82
N ARG A 67 -3.21 -22.13 -2.51
CA ARG A 67 -3.50 -23.17 -1.53
C ARG A 67 -4.61 -22.72 -0.59
N PHE A 68 -5.52 -23.62 -0.25
CA PHE A 68 -6.68 -23.34 0.59
C PHE A 68 -7.11 -24.59 1.38
N GLY A 69 -8.15 -24.43 2.21
CA GLY A 69 -8.63 -25.50 3.07
C GLY A 69 -7.73 -25.77 4.28
N HIS A 70 -8.20 -26.62 5.16
CA HIS A 70 -7.48 -26.98 6.39
C HIS A 70 -6.06 -27.48 6.04
N LYS A 71 -5.05 -26.96 6.75
CA LYS A 71 -3.63 -27.30 6.51
C LYS A 71 -3.17 -27.19 5.05
N LYS A 72 -3.82 -26.35 4.22
CA LYS A 72 -3.50 -26.15 2.81
C LYS A 72 -3.69 -27.40 1.93
N GLU A 73 -4.62 -28.27 2.29
CA GLU A 73 -4.89 -29.54 1.57
C GLU A 73 -5.38 -29.32 0.14
N GLY A 74 -6.09 -28.20 -0.12
CA GLY A 74 -6.55 -27.81 -1.45
C GLY A 74 -5.46 -27.13 -2.26
N GLY A 75 -5.41 -27.41 -3.54
CA GLY A 75 -4.51 -26.80 -4.52
C GLY A 75 -5.09 -26.90 -5.94
N ILE A 76 -4.27 -26.63 -6.94
CA ILE A 76 -4.71 -26.57 -8.34
C ILE A 76 -5.32 -27.89 -8.82
N GLU A 77 -4.73 -29.05 -8.50
CA GLU A 77 -5.24 -30.36 -8.91
C GLU A 77 -6.59 -30.65 -8.26
N PHE A 78 -6.78 -30.25 -7.00
CA PHE A 78 -8.08 -30.33 -6.34
C PHE A 78 -9.12 -29.47 -7.07
N LEU A 79 -8.80 -28.21 -7.39
CA LEU A 79 -9.69 -27.31 -8.12
C LEU A 79 -10.00 -27.83 -9.51
N LYS A 80 -9.05 -28.35 -10.26
CA LYS A 80 -9.29 -28.99 -11.57
C LYS A 80 -10.37 -30.07 -11.47
N SER A 81 -10.22 -30.98 -10.52
CA SER A 81 -11.15 -32.09 -10.32
C SER A 81 -12.53 -31.61 -9.86
N PHE A 82 -12.58 -30.61 -8.96
CA PHE A 82 -13.83 -30.02 -8.47
C PHE A 82 -14.57 -29.27 -9.58
N CYS A 83 -13.88 -28.42 -10.32
CA CYS A 83 -14.45 -27.60 -11.40
C CYS A 83 -15.00 -28.47 -12.54
N ALA A 84 -14.27 -29.52 -12.94
CA ALA A 84 -14.72 -30.43 -13.96
C ALA A 84 -16.05 -31.15 -13.60
N ARG A 85 -16.20 -31.55 -12.33
CA ARG A 85 -17.43 -32.21 -11.84
C ARG A 85 -18.62 -31.27 -11.72
N ASN A 86 -18.40 -29.97 -11.56
CA ASN A 86 -19.45 -28.98 -11.33
C ASN A 86 -19.67 -28.03 -12.52
N SER A 87 -19.06 -28.28 -13.66
CA SER A 87 -19.15 -27.44 -14.89
C SER A 87 -18.72 -25.99 -14.62
N ILE A 88 -17.67 -25.81 -13.82
CA ILE A 88 -17.06 -24.52 -13.50
C ILE A 88 -15.78 -24.38 -14.34
N GLU A 89 -15.58 -23.23 -14.97
CA GLU A 89 -14.32 -22.92 -15.64
C GLU A 89 -13.21 -22.65 -14.62
N LEU A 90 -12.01 -23.16 -14.86
CA LEU A 90 -10.84 -22.88 -14.03
C LEU A 90 -9.74 -22.19 -14.85
N GLN A 91 -9.39 -20.99 -14.47
CA GLN A 91 -8.27 -20.24 -15.01
C GLN A 91 -7.11 -20.23 -14.03
N VAL A 92 -5.97 -20.78 -14.42
CA VAL A 92 -4.75 -20.80 -13.60
C VAL A 92 -3.78 -19.78 -14.16
N ILE A 93 -3.45 -18.77 -13.33
CA ILE A 93 -2.55 -17.68 -13.71
C ILE A 93 -1.12 -18.05 -13.29
N GLU A 94 -0.23 -18.04 -14.28
CA GLU A 94 1.19 -18.27 -14.05
C GLU A 94 1.82 -17.14 -13.21
N THR A 95 2.87 -17.50 -12.47
CA THR A 95 3.60 -16.51 -11.67
C THR A 95 4.34 -15.54 -12.58
N LYS A 96 4.14 -14.24 -12.36
CA LYS A 96 4.94 -13.19 -13.02
C LYS A 96 6.38 -13.28 -12.55
N ILE A 97 7.30 -13.38 -13.50
CA ILE A 97 8.75 -13.32 -13.28
C ILE A 97 9.30 -12.01 -13.83
N PHE A 98 10.41 -11.52 -13.29
CA PHE A 98 11.00 -10.25 -13.67
C PHE A 98 12.54 -10.29 -13.65
N GLY A 99 13.12 -9.53 -14.61
CA GLY A 99 14.58 -9.38 -14.75
C GLY A 99 15.28 -10.60 -15.33
N GLU A 100 16.58 -10.45 -15.59
CA GLU A 100 17.42 -11.50 -16.18
C GLU A 100 17.57 -12.72 -15.25
N ALA A 101 17.49 -12.48 -13.93
CA ALA A 101 17.55 -13.55 -12.92
C ALA A 101 16.23 -14.34 -12.80
N ASN A 102 15.20 -14.05 -13.61
CA ASN A 102 13.87 -14.68 -13.55
C ASN A 102 13.27 -14.72 -12.13
N ARG A 103 13.43 -13.64 -11.37
CA ARG A 103 12.95 -13.57 -10.00
C ARG A 103 11.43 -13.52 -9.98
N LYS A 104 10.82 -14.39 -9.16
CA LYS A 104 9.36 -14.41 -8.94
C LYS A 104 8.89 -13.09 -8.29
N VAL A 105 7.91 -12.43 -8.90
CA VAL A 105 7.24 -11.28 -8.29
C VAL A 105 6.37 -11.75 -7.12
N SER A 106 6.59 -11.20 -5.94
CA SER A 106 5.88 -11.59 -4.72
C SER A 106 5.66 -10.40 -3.79
N SER A 107 4.66 -10.48 -2.92
CA SER A 107 4.42 -9.45 -1.91
C SER A 107 5.62 -9.26 -0.96
N GLN A 108 6.44 -10.30 -0.73
CA GLN A 108 7.65 -10.14 0.07
C GLN A 108 8.65 -9.27 -0.66
N TRP A 109 8.92 -9.53 -1.93
CA TRP A 109 9.84 -8.70 -2.71
C TRP A 109 9.36 -7.24 -2.82
N LEU A 110 8.07 -7.01 -2.99
CA LEU A 110 7.53 -5.63 -2.97
C LEU A 110 7.76 -4.93 -1.62
N ARG A 111 7.64 -5.65 -0.48
CA ARG A 111 7.99 -5.08 0.84
C ARG A 111 9.47 -4.75 0.97
N ASP A 112 10.34 -5.65 0.48
CA ASP A 112 11.78 -5.43 0.51
C ASP A 112 12.15 -4.17 -0.27
N LEU A 113 11.58 -3.97 -1.48
CA LEU A 113 11.78 -2.77 -2.30
C LEU A 113 11.30 -1.50 -1.58
N LEU A 114 10.15 -1.55 -0.90
CA LEU A 114 9.68 -0.42 -0.09
C LEU A 114 10.67 -0.09 1.04
N GLN A 115 11.20 -1.09 1.73
CA GLN A 115 12.19 -0.91 2.81
C GLN A 115 13.55 -0.45 2.31
N GLU A 116 13.91 -0.79 1.07
CA GLU A 116 15.12 -0.31 0.40
C GLU A 116 14.94 1.09 -0.21
N GLY A 117 13.69 1.52 -0.45
CA GLY A 117 13.36 2.75 -1.14
C GLY A 117 13.49 2.67 -2.67
N ASP A 118 13.54 1.46 -3.22
CA ASP A 118 13.60 1.24 -4.68
C ASP A 118 12.20 1.35 -5.32
N MET A 119 11.73 2.58 -5.46
CA MET A 119 10.45 2.88 -6.08
C MET A 119 10.45 2.60 -7.59
N ASP A 120 11.58 2.71 -8.26
CA ASP A 120 11.69 2.48 -9.70
C ASP A 120 11.42 1.01 -10.04
N THR A 121 12.01 0.08 -9.29
CA THR A 121 11.74 -1.36 -9.46
C THR A 121 10.32 -1.70 -8.99
N TYR A 122 9.85 -1.09 -7.89
CA TYR A 122 8.48 -1.29 -7.40
C TYR A 122 7.44 -0.94 -8.49
N LEU A 123 7.55 0.23 -9.13
CA LEU A 123 6.65 0.68 -10.20
C LEU A 123 6.66 -0.30 -11.38
N LYS A 124 7.83 -0.73 -11.85
CA LYS A 124 7.95 -1.73 -12.93
C LYS A 124 7.24 -3.05 -12.61
N LEU A 125 7.35 -3.52 -11.35
CA LEU A 125 6.73 -4.77 -10.93
C LEU A 125 5.21 -4.65 -10.81
N THR A 126 4.69 -3.47 -10.50
CA THR A 126 3.27 -3.18 -10.26
C THR A 126 2.55 -2.58 -11.45
N ASN A 127 3.15 -2.61 -12.67
CA ASN A 127 2.63 -1.99 -13.87
C ASN A 127 2.35 -0.48 -13.67
N GLU A 128 3.38 0.24 -13.25
CA GLU A 128 3.38 1.70 -12.98
C GLU A 128 2.35 2.15 -11.91
N ARG A 129 1.85 1.20 -11.10
CA ARG A 129 0.98 1.52 -9.98
C ARG A 129 1.83 1.85 -8.75
N PRO A 130 1.82 3.11 -8.29
CA PRO A 130 2.66 3.52 -7.17
C PRO A 130 2.21 2.88 -5.85
N TYR A 131 3.15 2.74 -4.92
CA TYR A 131 2.82 2.50 -3.52
C TYR A 131 2.10 3.73 -2.97
N GLN A 132 1.07 3.52 -2.17
CA GLN A 132 0.27 4.61 -1.64
C GLN A 132 0.08 4.51 -0.12
N VAL A 133 -0.08 5.66 0.51
CA VAL A 133 -0.57 5.79 1.89
C VAL A 133 -1.79 6.72 1.85
N SER A 134 -2.90 6.25 2.41
CA SER A 134 -4.15 7.01 2.47
C SER A 134 -4.57 7.19 3.91
N GLY A 135 -5.21 8.29 4.21
CA GLY A 135 -5.77 8.58 5.53
C GLY A 135 -6.39 9.95 5.64
N VAL A 136 -7.01 10.21 6.79
CA VAL A 136 -7.54 11.53 7.12
C VAL A 136 -6.39 12.42 7.59
N VAL A 137 -6.37 13.66 7.09
CA VAL A 137 -5.34 14.63 7.46
C VAL A 137 -5.45 14.99 8.93
N SER A 138 -4.38 14.73 9.68
CA SER A 138 -4.28 15.05 11.10
C SER A 138 -3.59 16.40 11.36
N HIS A 139 -3.90 17.00 12.50
CA HIS A 139 -3.21 18.19 12.95
C HIS A 139 -1.78 17.87 13.40
N GLY A 140 -0.79 18.30 12.61
CA GLY A 140 0.63 18.19 12.96
C GLY A 140 1.12 19.31 13.87
N LYS A 141 2.43 19.31 14.20
CA LYS A 141 3.09 20.35 15.01
C LYS A 141 3.15 21.74 14.35
N ARG A 142 2.61 21.89 13.13
CA ARG A 142 2.55 23.14 12.31
C ARG A 142 3.92 23.80 12.10
N LEU A 143 5.03 23.04 12.22
CA LEU A 143 6.38 23.59 12.04
C LEU A 143 6.59 24.02 10.59
N GLY A 144 6.14 23.23 9.61
CA GLY A 144 6.21 23.57 8.20
C GLY A 144 5.51 24.88 7.87
N ARG A 145 4.34 25.16 8.49
CA ARG A 145 3.62 26.43 8.30
C ARG A 145 4.46 27.64 8.75
N LYS A 146 5.21 27.52 9.86
CA LYS A 146 6.11 28.59 10.35
C LYS A 146 7.29 28.84 9.41
N LEU A 147 7.68 27.83 8.63
CA LEU A 147 8.78 27.90 7.68
C LEU A 147 8.31 28.29 6.26
N GLY A 148 7.01 28.49 6.04
CA GLY A 148 6.43 28.78 4.73
C GLY A 148 6.13 27.51 3.89
N PHE A 149 6.22 26.31 4.48
CA PHE A 149 5.95 25.03 3.83
C PHE A 149 4.85 24.26 4.56
N PRO A 150 3.58 24.67 4.44
CA PRO A 150 2.49 23.93 5.10
C PRO A 150 2.46 22.48 4.62
N THR A 151 2.48 21.53 5.56
CA THR A 151 2.48 20.10 5.27
C THR A 151 1.18 19.44 5.67
N ILE A 152 0.73 18.49 4.88
CA ILE A 152 -0.30 17.52 5.23
C ILE A 152 0.37 16.44 6.07
N ASN A 153 -0.28 16.03 7.15
CA ASN A 153 0.22 15.00 8.04
C ASN A 153 -0.74 13.81 8.00
N LEU A 154 -0.24 12.65 7.60
CA LEU A 154 -0.94 11.38 7.68
C LEU A 154 -0.26 10.47 8.70
N ILE A 155 -1.08 9.76 9.47
CA ILE A 155 -0.64 8.68 10.33
C ILE A 155 -1.07 7.38 9.64
N PRO A 156 -0.12 6.59 9.11
CA PRO A 156 -0.45 5.32 8.47
C PRO A 156 -1.11 4.36 9.45
N GLN A 157 -1.99 3.49 8.95
CA GLN A 157 -2.53 2.40 9.77
C GLN A 157 -1.40 1.48 10.23
N GLU A 158 -1.41 0.99 11.47
CA GLU A 158 -0.37 0.13 12.06
C GLU A 158 -0.05 -1.13 11.24
N ILE A 159 -1.05 -1.63 10.51
CA ILE A 159 -0.87 -2.80 9.64
C ILE A 159 -0.19 -2.48 8.31
N LYS A 160 0.05 -1.21 7.98
CA LYS A 160 0.59 -0.79 6.69
C LYS A 160 2.11 -1.00 6.65
N THR A 161 2.63 -1.47 5.51
CA THR A 161 4.07 -1.48 5.27
C THR A 161 4.57 -0.05 5.16
N ILE A 162 5.48 0.37 6.00
CA ILE A 162 6.08 1.69 5.91
C ILE A 162 7.30 1.62 4.99
N PRO A 163 7.41 2.50 4.00
CA PRO A 163 8.59 2.54 3.14
C PRO A 163 9.80 3.06 3.93
N ARG A 164 10.99 2.92 3.37
CA ARG A 164 12.24 3.43 3.94
C ARG A 164 12.06 4.87 4.43
N PHE A 165 12.55 5.18 5.62
CA PHE A 165 12.52 6.55 6.13
C PHE A 165 13.37 7.47 5.26
N GLY A 166 12.80 8.64 4.96
CA GLY A 166 13.44 9.63 4.09
C GLY A 166 12.45 10.44 3.29
N VAL A 167 12.97 11.11 2.28
CA VAL A 167 12.23 12.06 1.46
C VAL A 167 11.93 11.47 0.09
N TYR A 168 10.71 11.70 -0.38
CA TYR A 168 10.18 11.18 -1.63
C TYR A 168 9.57 12.27 -2.50
N ALA A 169 9.68 12.13 -3.81
CA ALA A 169 8.79 12.78 -4.76
C ALA A 169 7.46 12.00 -4.77
N THR A 170 6.35 12.72 -4.65
CA THR A 170 5.02 12.12 -4.48
C THR A 170 3.97 12.82 -5.31
N ARG A 171 2.85 12.12 -5.54
CA ARG A 171 1.63 12.67 -6.11
C ARG A 171 0.53 12.56 -5.06
N VAL A 172 -0.28 13.60 -4.94
CA VAL A 172 -1.28 13.74 -3.89
C VAL A 172 -2.66 13.89 -4.51
N SER A 173 -3.61 13.09 -4.05
CA SER A 173 -5.04 13.23 -4.38
C SER A 173 -5.80 13.60 -3.12
N ILE A 174 -6.67 14.59 -3.18
CA ILE A 174 -7.42 15.13 -2.05
C ILE A 174 -8.91 14.87 -2.29
N GLU A 175 -9.60 14.39 -1.27
CA GLU A 175 -11.04 14.12 -1.34
C GLU A 175 -11.82 15.37 -1.76
N GLY A 176 -12.73 15.19 -2.75
CA GLY A 176 -13.53 16.27 -3.33
C GLY A 176 -12.82 17.10 -4.38
N ASP A 177 -11.54 16.78 -4.72
CA ASP A 177 -10.82 17.39 -5.82
C ASP A 177 -10.60 16.37 -6.95
N ALA A 178 -10.92 16.75 -8.18
CA ALA A 178 -10.72 15.90 -9.34
C ALA A 178 -9.25 15.89 -9.83
N ASN A 179 -8.47 16.87 -9.40
CA ASN A 179 -7.07 17.00 -9.76
C ASN A 179 -6.18 16.21 -8.78
N TYR A 180 -4.99 15.88 -9.26
CA TYR A 180 -3.90 15.48 -8.38
C TYR A 180 -2.83 16.58 -8.36
N TYR A 181 -2.11 16.65 -7.27
CA TYR A 181 -1.03 17.60 -7.04
C TYR A 181 0.29 16.85 -6.93
N TYR A 182 1.38 17.53 -7.15
CA TYR A 182 2.71 17.00 -6.86
C TYR A 182 3.17 17.46 -5.49
N GLY A 183 4.11 16.72 -4.91
CA GLY A 183 4.61 17.07 -3.60
C GLY A 183 5.93 16.42 -3.25
N VAL A 184 6.44 16.85 -2.12
CA VAL A 184 7.58 16.26 -1.42
C VAL A 184 7.09 15.69 -0.09
N THR A 185 7.40 14.44 0.17
CA THR A 185 6.95 13.72 1.36
C THR A 185 8.12 13.25 2.19
N ASN A 186 8.13 13.55 3.48
CA ASN A 186 9.00 12.95 4.47
C ASN A 186 8.28 11.79 5.17
N VAL A 187 8.90 10.61 5.17
CA VAL A 187 8.48 9.45 5.98
C VAL A 187 9.46 9.33 7.14
N GLY A 188 8.94 9.32 8.35
CA GLY A 188 9.78 9.27 9.55
C GLY A 188 9.01 8.86 10.80
N GLN A 189 9.65 8.97 11.93
CA GLN A 189 9.06 8.67 13.23
C GLN A 189 8.95 9.92 14.10
N ARG A 190 7.82 10.04 14.80
CA ARG A 190 7.68 11.00 15.88
C ARG A 190 8.04 10.35 17.21
N PRO A 191 8.86 11.02 18.05
CA PRO A 191 8.97 10.63 19.46
C PRO A 191 7.58 10.69 20.09
N THR A 192 7.11 9.58 20.64
CA THR A 192 5.87 9.55 21.42
C THR A 192 6.07 10.34 22.72
N VAL A 193 5.25 11.36 22.92
CA VAL A 193 5.16 12.09 24.19
C VAL A 193 4.21 11.34 25.15
N ASP A 194 3.37 10.44 24.61
CA ASP A 194 2.41 9.64 25.36
C ASP A 194 3.04 8.34 25.88
N THR A 195 3.06 8.20 27.19
CA THR A 195 3.54 7.02 27.93
C THR A 195 2.71 5.75 27.69
N ILE A 196 1.63 5.82 26.92
CA ILE A 196 0.69 4.69 26.64
C ILE A 196 1.05 3.92 25.37
N LYS A 197 1.68 4.57 24.38
CA LYS A 197 2.12 3.89 23.16
C LYS A 197 3.55 3.38 23.33
N SER A 198 3.75 2.09 23.23
CA SER A 198 5.05 1.42 23.38
C SER A 198 6.02 1.64 22.22
N HIS A 199 5.58 2.21 21.11
CA HIS A 199 6.39 2.44 19.91
C HIS A 199 6.24 3.86 19.35
N PRO A 200 7.31 4.43 18.75
CA PRO A 200 7.24 5.72 18.06
C PRO A 200 6.19 5.67 16.95
N GLU A 201 5.45 6.76 16.78
CA GLU A 201 4.43 6.87 15.75
C GLU A 201 5.06 7.21 14.40
N GLU A 202 4.82 6.37 13.40
CA GLU A 202 5.27 6.61 12.03
C GLU A 202 4.40 7.68 11.39
N THR A 203 5.03 8.60 10.65
CA THR A 203 4.35 9.75 10.03
C THR A 203 4.73 9.90 8.57
N VAL A 204 3.76 10.36 7.81
CA VAL A 204 3.92 10.76 6.41
C VAL A 204 3.56 12.24 6.33
N GLU A 205 4.58 13.09 6.20
CA GLU A 205 4.43 14.55 6.15
C GLU A 205 4.69 15.02 4.73
N THR A 206 3.67 15.56 4.06
CA THR A 206 3.75 15.97 2.64
C THR A 206 3.56 17.46 2.48
N PHE A 207 4.53 18.13 1.87
CA PHE A 207 4.37 19.46 1.28
C PHE A 207 3.80 19.31 -0.13
N VAL A 208 2.65 19.91 -0.37
CA VAL A 208 1.95 19.85 -1.66
C VAL A 208 2.23 21.11 -2.45
N PHE A 209 2.65 20.96 -3.71
CA PHE A 209 2.93 22.09 -4.61
C PHE A 209 1.63 22.74 -5.08
N ASP A 210 1.61 24.07 -5.14
CA ASP A 210 0.53 24.86 -5.73
C ASP A 210 -0.87 24.55 -5.16
N TYR A 211 -0.94 24.10 -3.90
CA TYR A 211 -2.19 23.87 -3.20
C TYR A 211 -2.40 24.88 -2.08
N GLU A 212 -3.40 25.72 -2.21
CA GLU A 212 -3.74 26.78 -1.24
C GLU A 212 -4.99 26.42 -0.38
N GLY A 213 -5.60 25.27 -0.64
CA GLY A 213 -6.82 24.85 0.06
C GLY A 213 -6.57 24.34 1.47
N ASP A 214 -7.66 24.21 2.23
CA ASP A 214 -7.67 23.47 3.50
C ASP A 214 -8.01 22.01 3.23
N CYS A 215 -7.19 21.09 3.79
CA CYS A 215 -7.37 19.65 3.66
C CYS A 215 -7.52 18.93 5.00
N TYR A 216 -7.66 19.67 6.12
CA TYR A 216 -7.95 19.04 7.41
C TYR A 216 -9.28 18.28 7.33
N ASP A 217 -9.32 17.14 8.02
CA ASP A 217 -10.45 16.22 8.08
C ASP A 217 -10.87 15.60 6.72
N LYS A 218 -10.14 15.89 5.63
CA LYS A 218 -10.33 15.23 4.34
C LYS A 218 -9.49 13.97 4.24
N ASN A 219 -9.98 13.00 3.47
CA ASN A 219 -9.17 11.87 3.06
C ASN A 219 -8.17 12.32 1.99
N VAL A 220 -6.92 11.97 2.20
CA VAL A 220 -5.83 12.23 1.27
C VAL A 220 -5.11 10.94 0.96
N ARG A 221 -4.74 10.79 -0.32
CA ARG A 221 -3.88 9.71 -0.80
C ARG A 221 -2.56 10.30 -1.28
N VAL A 222 -1.46 9.75 -0.77
CA VAL A 222 -0.09 10.07 -1.18
C VAL A 222 0.49 8.87 -1.93
N ASP A 223 0.76 9.05 -3.22
CA ASP A 223 1.37 8.07 -4.11
C ASP A 223 2.89 8.32 -4.14
N PHE A 224 3.68 7.30 -3.81
CA PHE A 224 5.14 7.38 -3.76
C PHE A 224 5.75 7.09 -5.13
N ILE A 225 6.44 8.07 -5.71
CA ILE A 225 6.98 7.98 -7.07
C ILE A 225 8.47 7.68 -7.06
N LYS A 226 9.26 8.41 -6.26
CA LYS A 226 10.71 8.22 -6.20
C LYS A 226 11.29 8.57 -4.86
N PHE A 227 12.23 7.76 -4.38
CA PHE A 227 13.04 8.07 -3.21
C PHE A 227 14.11 9.09 -3.58
N LEU A 228 14.20 10.19 -2.82
CA LEU A 228 15.13 11.30 -3.10
C LEU A 228 16.37 11.25 -2.22
N ARG A 229 16.20 10.98 -0.92
CA ARG A 229 17.29 10.86 0.07
C ARG A 229 16.82 10.27 1.39
N PRO A 230 17.72 9.73 2.22
CA PRO A 230 17.41 9.35 3.60
C PRO A 230 17.07 10.58 4.47
N GLU A 231 16.49 10.32 5.66
CA GLU A 231 16.33 11.34 6.68
C GLU A 231 17.68 11.96 7.09
N SER A 232 17.65 13.24 7.43
CA SER A 232 18.82 13.97 7.91
C SER A 232 18.44 14.78 9.14
N LYS A 233 19.37 14.88 10.08
CA LYS A 233 19.25 15.82 11.21
C LYS A 233 19.78 17.18 10.79
N PHE A 234 19.15 18.24 11.24
CA PHE A 234 19.54 19.61 10.95
C PHE A 234 19.79 20.35 12.28
N ASP A 235 20.88 21.11 12.33
CA ASP A 235 21.27 21.87 13.54
C ASP A 235 20.45 23.16 13.72
N GLY A 236 19.58 23.50 12.75
CA GLY A 236 18.73 24.66 12.82
C GLY A 236 17.74 24.82 11.69
N LEU A 237 16.84 25.80 11.84
CA LEU A 237 15.75 26.05 10.89
C LEU A 237 16.24 26.49 9.50
N ILE A 238 17.40 27.15 9.40
CA ILE A 238 17.97 27.60 8.13
C ILE A 238 18.39 26.41 7.29
N GLN A 239 19.15 25.48 7.87
CA GLN A 239 19.58 24.25 7.17
C GLN A 239 18.39 23.39 6.75
N LEU A 240 17.38 23.27 7.63
CA LEU A 240 16.14 22.57 7.31
C LEU A 240 15.45 23.21 6.09
N LYS A 241 15.33 24.55 6.07
CA LYS A 241 14.71 25.28 4.96
C LYS A 241 15.43 25.03 3.64
N GLU A 242 16.76 25.16 3.64
CA GLU A 242 17.59 24.91 2.45
C GLU A 242 17.45 23.47 1.94
N ALA A 243 17.39 22.49 2.85
CA ALA A 243 17.20 21.11 2.47
C ALA A 243 15.82 20.85 1.85
N VAL A 244 14.77 21.43 2.42
CA VAL A 244 13.40 21.34 1.88
C VAL A 244 13.31 21.96 0.48
N GLU A 245 13.95 23.13 0.25
CA GLU A 245 13.99 23.73 -1.10
C GLU A 245 14.68 22.85 -2.12
N LYS A 246 15.84 22.26 -1.77
CA LYS A 246 16.54 21.30 -2.65
C LYS A 246 15.70 20.04 -2.92
N ASP A 247 14.94 19.57 -1.94
CA ASP A 247 14.04 18.43 -2.12
C ASP A 247 12.86 18.76 -3.02
N LYS A 248 12.32 19.99 -2.95
CA LYS A 248 11.29 20.51 -3.86
C LYS A 248 11.80 20.54 -5.30
N GLU A 249 12.99 21.11 -5.54
CA GLU A 249 13.62 21.13 -6.86
C GLU A 249 13.79 19.72 -7.45
N LYS A 250 14.30 18.78 -6.64
CA LYS A 250 14.46 17.37 -7.07
C LYS A 250 13.12 16.72 -7.39
N ALA A 251 12.10 16.93 -6.54
CA ALA A 251 10.77 16.38 -6.79
C ALA A 251 10.13 16.99 -8.06
N ALA A 252 10.30 18.29 -8.27
CA ALA A 252 9.83 18.97 -9.48
C ALA A 252 10.47 18.35 -10.75
N LEU A 253 11.78 18.08 -10.73
CA LEU A 253 12.46 17.39 -11.83
C LEU A 253 11.91 15.98 -12.08
N VAL A 254 11.62 15.21 -11.02
CA VAL A 254 11.01 13.86 -11.14
C VAL A 254 9.64 13.94 -11.82
N HIS A 255 8.88 14.99 -11.52
CA HIS A 255 7.54 15.22 -12.10
C HIS A 255 7.53 15.94 -13.43
N GLY A 256 8.69 16.39 -13.93
CA GLY A 256 8.81 17.13 -15.18
C GLY A 256 8.17 18.53 -15.14
N ILE A 257 8.04 19.13 -13.94
CA ILE A 257 7.50 20.49 -13.74
C ILE A 257 8.64 21.49 -13.55
N LYS A 258 8.43 22.71 -14.07
CA LYS A 258 9.32 23.85 -13.81
C LYS A 258 8.80 24.58 -12.57
N MET A 259 9.66 24.77 -11.59
CA MET A 259 9.40 25.64 -10.44
C MET A 259 9.80 27.07 -10.71
#